data_dfeb07bae3307b8c4e2c398f52b8e27b
#
_entry.id   dfeb07bae3307b8c4e2c398f52b8e27b
#
_cell.length_a   1.000
_cell.length_b   1.000
_cell.length_c   1.000
_cell.angle_alpha   90.00
_cell.angle_beta   90.00
_cell.angle_gamma   90.00
#
_symmetry.space_group_name_H-M   'P 1'
#
loop_
_entity.id
_entity.type
_entity.pdbx_description
1 polymer ?
#
loop_
_entity_poly.entity_id
_entity_poly.type
_entity_poly.pdbx_seq_one_letter_code
_entity_poly.pdbx_strand_id
1 'polypeptide(L)'
;MGLDYLKQGLGAGIIALISVSLFMVVYYFRCGVIAVVALGCNALLLLGAMSALSATFTLPGIAGIVLTFGMAVDSNVLIFERIREELREGRDTKAAVRLGFSKAMSSIVDGNVTNLIVCIVLANVGTQEIKGFAITLGVGVLTTMFSALVASRLVFNVLLELKLMKKIRMLPSSVPAVERAFEPGIN
;
A
#
# COMPACT_ATOMS: atom_id res chain seq x y z
N MET A 1 -20.55 -14.77 22.97
CA MET A 1 -20.56 -14.89 21.49
C MET A 1 -19.90 -13.69 20.78
N GLY A 2 -20.26 -12.42 21.04
CA GLY A 2 -19.65 -11.28 20.33
C GLY A 2 -18.14 -11.11 20.55
N LEU A 3 -17.66 -11.29 21.78
CA LEU A 3 -16.23 -11.16 22.11
C LEU A 3 -15.34 -12.23 21.47
N ASP A 4 -15.85 -13.42 21.23
CA ASP A 4 -15.09 -14.50 20.62
C ASP A 4 -14.87 -14.24 19.12
N TYR A 5 -15.91 -13.73 18.43
CA TYR A 5 -15.78 -13.32 17.03
C TYR A 5 -14.85 -12.12 16.85
N LEU A 6 -14.87 -11.17 17.79
CA LEU A 6 -13.93 -10.04 17.79
C LEU A 6 -12.48 -10.52 17.96
N LYS A 7 -12.22 -11.43 18.91
CA LYS A 7 -10.89 -12.00 19.11
C LYS A 7 -10.40 -12.80 17.89
N GLN A 8 -11.29 -13.58 17.28
CA GLN A 8 -10.96 -14.32 16.06
C GLN A 8 -10.67 -13.37 14.89
N GLY A 9 -11.48 -12.32 14.69
CA GLY A 9 -11.26 -11.32 13.64
C GLY A 9 -9.93 -10.56 13.82
N LEU A 10 -9.63 -10.13 15.04
CA LEU A 10 -8.35 -9.48 15.36
C LEU A 10 -7.17 -10.44 15.17
N GLY A 11 -7.31 -11.70 15.62
CA GLY A 11 -6.27 -12.71 15.41
C GLY A 11 -5.99 -12.97 13.93
N ALA A 12 -7.02 -13.13 13.14
CA ALA A 12 -6.91 -13.28 11.69
C ALA A 12 -6.24 -12.06 11.03
N GLY A 13 -6.60 -10.85 11.46
CA GLY A 13 -5.99 -9.60 10.99
C GLY A 13 -4.49 -9.52 11.29
N ILE A 14 -4.09 -9.89 12.51
CA ILE A 14 -2.67 -9.92 12.90
C ILE A 14 -1.89 -10.94 12.08
N ILE A 15 -2.43 -12.15 11.89
CA ILE A 15 -1.80 -13.20 11.08
C ILE A 15 -1.64 -12.71 9.63
N ALA A 16 -2.67 -12.10 9.06
CA ALA A 16 -2.61 -11.53 7.72
C ALA A 16 -1.53 -10.45 7.61
N LEU A 17 -1.48 -9.53 8.57
CA LEU A 17 -0.49 -8.45 8.61
C LEU A 17 0.95 -8.99 8.68
N ILE A 18 1.20 -9.98 9.54
CA ILE A 18 2.51 -10.61 9.68
C ILE A 18 2.89 -11.35 8.39
N SER A 19 1.97 -12.11 7.82
CA SER A 19 2.22 -12.88 6.59
C SER A 19 2.56 -11.97 5.41
N VAL A 20 1.82 -10.89 5.24
CA VAL A 20 2.06 -9.89 4.17
C VAL A 20 3.37 -9.15 4.42
N SER A 21 3.66 -8.75 5.66
CA SER A 21 4.92 -8.09 6.02
C SER A 21 6.12 -8.99 5.74
N LEU A 22 6.03 -10.28 6.09
CA LEU A 22 7.07 -11.26 5.82
C LEU A 22 7.29 -11.42 4.31
N PHE A 23 6.21 -11.57 3.55
CA PHE A 23 6.27 -11.65 2.09
C PHE A 23 6.96 -10.42 1.49
N MET A 24 6.60 -9.22 1.93
CA MET A 24 7.19 -7.96 1.45
C MET A 24 8.69 -7.89 1.73
N VAL A 25 9.13 -8.27 2.94
CA VAL A 25 10.56 -8.26 3.30
C VAL A 25 11.33 -9.30 2.47
N VAL A 26 10.80 -10.50 2.29
CA VAL A 26 11.45 -11.57 1.53
C VAL A 26 11.52 -11.22 0.04
N TYR A 27 10.45 -10.68 -0.54
CA TYR A 27 10.39 -10.42 -1.98
C TYR A 27 11.08 -9.10 -2.39
N TYR A 28 10.90 -8.03 -1.62
CA TYR A 28 11.43 -6.69 -1.93
C TYR A 28 12.68 -6.31 -1.12
N PHE A 29 13.16 -7.17 -0.23
CA PHE A 29 14.34 -6.92 0.60
C PHE A 29 14.28 -5.56 1.30
N ARG A 30 15.22 -4.66 0.99
CA ARG A 30 15.30 -3.32 1.60
C ARG A 30 14.06 -2.47 1.33
N CYS A 31 13.48 -2.56 0.15
CA CYS A 31 12.22 -1.86 -0.16
C CYS A 31 11.05 -2.45 0.64
N GLY A 32 11.07 -3.77 0.89
CA GLY A 32 10.09 -4.43 1.75
C GLY A 32 10.09 -3.91 3.18
N VAL A 33 11.26 -3.63 3.75
CA VAL A 33 11.35 -3.00 5.09
C VAL A 33 10.69 -1.62 5.09
N ILE A 34 10.90 -0.82 4.04
CA ILE A 34 10.24 0.48 3.90
C ILE A 34 8.71 0.32 3.86
N ALA A 35 8.23 -0.68 3.12
CA ALA A 35 6.80 -0.96 3.05
C ALA A 35 6.22 -1.36 4.41
N VAL A 36 6.94 -2.19 5.19
CA VAL A 36 6.50 -2.59 6.54
C VAL A 36 6.45 -1.39 7.48
N VAL A 37 7.44 -0.48 7.43
CA VAL A 37 7.42 0.77 8.20
C VAL A 37 6.24 1.64 7.77
N ALA A 38 6.01 1.82 6.47
CA ALA A 38 4.87 2.58 5.95
C ALA A 38 3.52 1.95 6.34
N LEU A 39 3.44 0.61 6.35
CA LEU A 39 2.26 -0.13 6.81
C LEU A 39 2.01 0.09 8.31
N GLY A 40 3.07 0.08 9.13
CA GLY A 40 2.98 0.43 10.55
C GLY A 40 2.48 1.86 10.78
N CYS A 41 3.02 2.83 10.03
CA CYS A 41 2.53 4.21 10.07
C CYS A 41 1.06 4.30 9.64
N ASN A 42 0.66 3.57 8.59
CA ASN A 42 -0.73 3.53 8.14
C ASN A 42 -1.65 2.94 9.21
N ALA A 43 -1.25 1.87 9.88
CA ALA A 43 -2.01 1.27 10.98
C ALA A 43 -2.22 2.27 12.14
N LEU A 44 -1.18 3.00 12.52
CA LEU A 44 -1.27 4.03 13.57
C LEU A 44 -2.17 5.19 13.14
N LEU A 45 -2.06 5.65 11.89
CA LEU A 45 -2.92 6.69 11.34
C LEU A 45 -4.39 6.26 11.30
N LEU A 46 -4.65 5.03 10.87
CA LEU A 46 -6.01 4.47 10.82
C LEU A 46 -6.62 4.39 12.21
N LEU A 47 -5.90 3.81 13.18
CA LEU A 47 -6.38 3.70 14.56
C LEU A 47 -6.59 5.08 15.21
N GLY A 48 -5.66 6.01 14.96
CA GLY A 48 -5.78 7.40 15.42
C GLY A 48 -6.99 8.11 14.82
N ALA A 49 -7.22 7.97 13.52
CA ALA A 49 -8.37 8.55 12.84
C ALA A 49 -9.71 7.94 13.34
N MET A 50 -9.78 6.62 13.51
CA MET A 50 -10.94 5.93 14.06
C MET A 50 -11.25 6.39 15.49
N SER A 51 -10.22 6.57 16.32
CA SER A 51 -10.36 7.10 17.68
C SER A 51 -10.85 8.56 17.67
N ALA A 52 -10.29 9.41 16.82
CA ALA A 52 -10.69 10.82 16.70
C ALA A 52 -12.15 10.98 16.24
N LEU A 53 -12.61 10.09 15.36
CA LEU A 53 -14.00 10.07 14.90
C LEU A 53 -14.96 9.38 15.89
N SER A 54 -14.48 8.88 17.03
CA SER A 54 -15.26 8.06 17.97
C SER A 54 -16.02 6.92 17.28
N ALA A 55 -15.42 6.36 16.22
CA ALA A 55 -16.04 5.33 15.41
C ALA A 55 -16.11 4.00 16.18
N THR A 56 -17.29 3.39 16.20
CA THR A 56 -17.49 2.10 16.87
C THR A 56 -16.93 0.95 16.06
N PHE A 57 -16.14 0.09 16.71
CA PHE A 57 -15.64 -1.13 16.09
C PHE A 57 -16.76 -2.17 15.97
N THR A 58 -17.31 -2.30 14.78
CA THR A 58 -18.24 -3.38 14.43
C THR A 58 -17.47 -4.57 13.86
N LEU A 59 -18.06 -5.76 13.87
CA LEU A 59 -17.41 -6.94 13.25
C LEU A 59 -17.09 -6.72 11.77
N PRO A 60 -18.02 -6.19 10.93
CA PRO A 60 -17.67 -5.80 9.56
C PRO A 60 -16.63 -4.67 9.50
N GLY A 61 -16.60 -3.76 10.47
CA GLY A 61 -15.58 -2.72 10.55
C GLY A 61 -14.16 -3.29 10.71
N ILE A 62 -13.99 -4.34 11.50
CA ILE A 62 -12.70 -5.04 11.62
C ILE A 62 -12.29 -5.65 10.27
N ALA A 63 -13.23 -6.25 9.54
CA ALA A 63 -12.95 -6.74 8.19
C ALA A 63 -12.49 -5.59 7.25
N GLY A 64 -13.07 -4.39 7.39
CA GLY A 64 -12.64 -3.18 6.70
C GLY A 64 -11.18 -2.79 7.03
N ILE A 65 -10.77 -2.90 8.30
CA ILE A 65 -9.38 -2.66 8.71
C ILE A 65 -8.42 -3.64 8.04
N VAL A 66 -8.73 -4.93 8.07
CA VAL A 66 -7.90 -5.98 7.45
C VAL A 66 -7.78 -5.77 5.95
N LEU A 67 -8.89 -5.43 5.29
CA LEU A 67 -8.91 -5.09 3.87
C LEU A 67 -8.03 -3.86 3.56
N THR A 68 -8.09 -2.83 4.39
CA THR A 68 -7.27 -1.62 4.26
C THR A 68 -5.77 -1.93 4.29
N PHE A 69 -5.34 -2.84 5.16
CA PHE A 69 -3.93 -3.25 5.19
C PHE A 69 -3.50 -3.95 3.90
N GLY A 70 -4.36 -4.75 3.29
CA GLY A 70 -4.11 -5.33 1.97
C GLY A 70 -3.92 -4.27 0.89
N MET A 71 -4.81 -3.28 0.84
CA MET A 71 -4.72 -2.15 -0.12
C MET A 71 -3.49 -1.26 0.12
N ALA A 72 -3.09 -1.08 1.38
CA ALA A 72 -1.89 -0.30 1.72
C ALA A 72 -0.63 -0.98 1.20
N VAL A 73 -0.54 -2.30 1.31
CA VAL A 73 0.57 -3.08 0.76
C VAL A 73 0.57 -3.04 -0.76
N ASP A 74 -0.60 -3.20 -1.39
CA ASP A 74 -0.73 -3.15 -2.85
C ASP A 74 -0.25 -1.80 -3.42
N SER A 75 -0.57 -0.69 -2.79
CA SER A 75 -0.07 0.64 -3.16
C SER A 75 1.46 0.71 -3.12
N ASN A 76 2.10 0.13 -2.10
CA ASN A 76 3.56 0.08 -2.00
C ASN A 76 4.18 -0.85 -3.06
N VAL A 77 3.57 -2.00 -3.32
CA VAL A 77 3.97 -2.93 -4.38
C VAL A 77 3.96 -2.23 -5.74
N LEU A 78 2.89 -1.51 -6.05
CA LEU A 78 2.77 -0.78 -7.31
C LEU A 78 3.89 0.25 -7.48
N ILE A 79 4.22 1.01 -6.43
CA ILE A 79 5.36 1.94 -6.45
C ILE A 79 6.68 1.20 -6.71
N PHE A 80 6.92 0.08 -6.03
CA PHE A 80 8.16 -0.67 -6.16
C PHE A 80 8.33 -1.29 -7.53
N GLU A 81 7.26 -1.80 -8.13
CA GLU A 81 7.30 -2.33 -9.49
C GLU A 81 7.59 -1.22 -10.52
N ARG A 82 7.02 -0.03 -10.36
CA ARG A 82 7.35 1.11 -11.21
C ARG A 82 8.80 1.57 -11.04
N ILE A 83 9.33 1.59 -9.82
CA ILE A 83 10.75 1.88 -9.58
C ILE A 83 11.62 0.80 -10.25
N ARG A 84 11.23 -0.47 -10.19
CA ARG A 84 11.93 -1.58 -10.80
C ARG A 84 11.96 -1.46 -12.33
N GLU A 85 10.85 -1.06 -12.95
CA GLU A 85 10.78 -0.79 -14.40
C GLU A 85 11.79 0.28 -14.80
N GLU A 86 11.81 1.42 -14.08
CA GLU A 86 12.73 2.52 -14.36
C GLU A 86 14.22 2.12 -14.19
N LEU A 87 14.52 1.29 -13.20
CA LEU A 87 15.87 0.76 -13.00
C LEU A 87 16.30 -0.19 -14.15
N ARG A 88 15.35 -0.96 -14.71
CA ARG A 88 15.62 -1.84 -15.88
C ARG A 88 15.87 -1.05 -17.16
N GLU A 89 15.27 0.13 -17.29
CA GLU A 89 15.55 1.07 -18.36
C GLU A 89 16.94 1.73 -18.24
N GLY A 90 17.73 1.38 -17.20
CA GLY A 90 19.09 1.90 -16.99
C GLY A 90 19.15 3.26 -16.34
N ARG A 91 18.06 3.74 -15.74
CA ARG A 91 18.04 5.02 -15.04
C ARG A 91 18.78 4.95 -13.69
N ASP A 92 19.35 6.10 -13.30
CA ASP A 92 19.95 6.24 -11.98
C ASP A 92 18.91 6.04 -10.86
N THR A 93 19.36 5.52 -9.70
CA THR A 93 18.50 5.18 -8.55
C THR A 93 17.59 6.33 -8.12
N LYS A 94 18.11 7.57 -8.06
CA LYS A 94 17.30 8.74 -7.67
C LYS A 94 16.24 9.08 -8.72
N ALA A 95 16.60 9.00 -10.00
CA ALA A 95 15.66 9.23 -11.09
C ALA A 95 14.58 8.14 -11.14
N ALA A 96 14.98 6.87 -10.98
CA ALA A 96 14.07 5.73 -10.95
C ALA A 96 13.05 5.84 -9.81
N VAL A 97 13.47 6.20 -8.61
CA VAL A 97 12.56 6.43 -7.47
C VAL A 97 11.57 7.56 -7.78
N ARG A 98 12.07 8.72 -8.24
CA ARG A 98 11.20 9.87 -8.54
C ARG A 98 10.16 9.55 -9.61
N LEU A 99 10.58 8.89 -10.69
CA LEU A 99 9.70 8.53 -11.81
C LEU A 99 8.75 7.41 -11.44
N GLY A 100 9.22 6.40 -10.69
CA GLY A 100 8.37 5.30 -10.20
C GLY A 100 7.22 5.80 -9.34
N PHE A 101 7.49 6.70 -8.38
CA PHE A 101 6.43 7.36 -7.61
C PHE A 101 5.47 8.16 -8.50
N SER A 102 5.99 8.95 -9.45
CA SER A 102 5.16 9.75 -10.35
C SER A 102 4.25 8.89 -11.22
N LYS A 103 4.78 7.78 -11.77
CA LYS A 103 4.00 6.86 -12.62
C LYS A 103 2.98 6.03 -11.83
N ALA A 104 3.32 5.62 -10.59
CA ALA A 104 2.40 4.88 -9.74
C ALA A 104 1.25 5.74 -9.22
N MET A 105 1.45 7.06 -9.08
CA MET A 105 0.50 8.00 -8.48
C MET A 105 -0.89 7.91 -9.10
N SER A 106 -0.99 7.98 -10.42
CA SER A 106 -2.27 7.93 -11.15
C SER A 106 -3.06 6.66 -10.80
N SER A 107 -2.42 5.49 -10.93
CA SER A 107 -3.09 4.22 -10.66
C SER A 107 -3.51 4.07 -9.19
N ILE A 108 -2.70 4.57 -8.24
CA ILE A 108 -3.03 4.54 -6.82
C ILE A 108 -4.22 5.46 -6.53
N VAL A 109 -4.24 6.66 -7.09
CA VAL A 109 -5.34 7.61 -6.89
C VAL A 109 -6.62 7.06 -7.51
N ASP A 110 -6.57 6.57 -8.75
CA ASP A 110 -7.74 6.05 -9.47
C ASP A 110 -8.39 4.87 -8.73
N GLY A 111 -7.59 3.90 -8.27
CA GLY A 111 -8.08 2.76 -7.51
C GLY A 111 -8.68 3.16 -6.16
N ASN A 112 -8.04 4.08 -5.45
CA ASN A 112 -8.53 4.53 -4.15
C ASN A 112 -9.77 5.43 -4.25
N VAL A 113 -9.87 6.28 -5.28
CA VAL A 113 -11.08 7.07 -5.56
C VAL A 113 -12.27 6.16 -5.85
N THR A 114 -12.06 5.10 -6.63
CA THR A 114 -13.11 4.09 -6.87
C THR A 114 -13.60 3.47 -5.56
N ASN A 115 -12.68 3.08 -4.67
CA ASN A 115 -13.03 2.55 -3.36
C ASN A 115 -13.78 3.56 -2.48
N LEU A 116 -13.39 4.85 -2.51
CA LEU A 116 -14.10 5.92 -1.78
C LEU A 116 -15.53 6.09 -2.27
N ILE A 117 -15.77 6.03 -3.59
CA ILE A 117 -17.11 6.10 -4.16
C ILE A 117 -17.97 4.94 -3.63
N VAL A 118 -17.43 3.72 -3.62
CA VAL A 118 -18.12 2.55 -3.05
C VAL A 118 -18.43 2.77 -1.56
N CYS A 119 -17.48 3.29 -0.78
CA CYS A 119 -17.70 3.59 0.64
C CYS A 119 -18.81 4.62 0.86
N ILE A 120 -18.86 5.68 0.05
CA ILE A 120 -19.92 6.71 0.12
C ILE A 120 -21.29 6.09 -0.16
N VAL A 121 -21.40 5.25 -1.19
CA VAL A 121 -22.65 4.57 -1.53
C VAL A 121 -23.08 3.66 -0.37
N LEU A 122 -22.19 2.81 0.13
CA LEU A 122 -22.49 1.88 1.22
C LEU A 122 -22.85 2.61 2.54
N ALA A 123 -22.22 3.74 2.82
CA ALA A 123 -22.52 4.54 4.00
C ALA A 123 -23.94 5.17 3.95
N ASN A 124 -24.45 5.46 2.75
CA ASN A 124 -25.78 6.06 2.58
C ASN A 124 -26.91 5.01 2.51
N VAL A 125 -26.68 3.92 1.79
CA VAL A 125 -27.72 2.92 1.47
C VAL A 125 -27.67 1.70 2.39
N GLY A 126 -26.53 1.45 3.07
CA GLY A 126 -26.30 0.25 3.86
C GLY A 126 -27.08 0.19 5.18
N THR A 127 -27.20 -1.02 5.72
CA THR A 127 -27.64 -1.25 7.10
C THR A 127 -26.61 -0.66 8.09
N GLN A 128 -26.97 -0.56 9.38
CA GLN A 128 -26.08 0.00 10.41
C GLN A 128 -24.69 -0.72 10.44
N GLU A 129 -24.68 -2.03 10.26
CA GLU A 129 -23.46 -2.82 10.22
C GLU A 129 -22.60 -2.51 8.96
N ILE A 130 -23.25 -2.40 7.80
CA ILE A 130 -22.61 -2.04 6.53
C ILE A 130 -22.08 -0.60 6.57
N LYS A 131 -22.78 0.31 7.21
CA LYS A 131 -22.31 1.69 7.45
C LYS A 131 -21.02 1.72 8.27
N GLY A 132 -20.93 0.90 9.32
CA GLY A 132 -19.72 0.77 10.12
C GLY A 132 -18.53 0.27 9.28
N PHE A 133 -18.74 -0.73 8.44
CA PHE A 133 -17.74 -1.20 7.48
C PHE A 133 -17.32 -0.08 6.50
N ALA A 134 -18.28 0.61 5.90
CA ALA A 134 -18.04 1.65 4.90
C ALA A 134 -17.24 2.83 5.48
N ILE A 135 -17.54 3.25 6.70
CA ILE A 135 -16.81 4.33 7.40
C ILE A 135 -15.37 3.88 7.67
N THR A 136 -15.17 2.70 8.23
CA THR A 136 -13.85 2.17 8.54
C THR A 136 -13.00 2.01 7.28
N LEU A 137 -13.59 1.44 6.21
CA LEU A 137 -12.91 1.29 4.93
C LEU A 137 -12.59 2.65 4.30
N GLY A 138 -13.52 3.61 4.32
CA GLY A 138 -13.31 4.95 3.77
C GLY A 138 -12.18 5.70 4.47
N VAL A 139 -12.15 5.69 5.80
CA VAL A 139 -11.04 6.24 6.59
C VAL A 139 -9.75 5.50 6.26
N GLY A 140 -9.80 4.18 6.14
CA GLY A 140 -8.67 3.35 5.77
C GLY A 140 -8.09 3.70 4.40
N VAL A 141 -8.93 3.92 3.40
CA VAL A 141 -8.51 4.33 2.05
C VAL A 141 -7.79 5.69 2.10
N LEU A 142 -8.34 6.66 2.83
CA LEU A 142 -7.72 7.99 2.98
C LEU A 142 -6.35 7.91 3.68
N THR A 143 -6.25 7.15 4.77
CA THR A 143 -4.96 6.95 5.47
C THR A 143 -3.96 6.19 4.62
N THR A 144 -4.41 5.22 3.81
CA THR A 144 -3.57 4.47 2.88
C THR A 144 -3.01 5.37 1.78
N MET A 145 -3.84 6.22 1.17
CA MET A 145 -3.38 7.20 0.18
C MET A 145 -2.32 8.11 0.80
N PHE A 146 -2.59 8.66 1.97
CA PHE A 146 -1.63 9.52 2.65
C PHE A 146 -0.32 8.78 2.96
N SER A 147 -0.39 7.58 3.52
CA SER A 147 0.79 6.77 3.86
C SER A 147 1.59 6.38 2.61
N ALA A 148 0.95 5.95 1.54
CA ALA A 148 1.63 5.56 0.31
C ALA A 148 2.31 6.76 -0.38
N LEU A 149 1.63 7.90 -0.47
CA LEU A 149 2.11 9.06 -1.20
C LEU A 149 3.10 9.90 -0.41
N VAL A 150 2.90 10.04 0.89
CA VAL A 150 3.70 10.92 1.76
C VAL A 150 4.73 10.10 2.54
N ALA A 151 4.29 9.13 3.37
CA ALA A 151 5.20 8.42 4.26
C ALA A 151 6.21 7.57 3.48
N SER A 152 5.77 6.79 2.49
CA SER A 152 6.68 5.97 1.68
C SER A 152 7.68 6.83 0.93
N ARG A 153 7.26 7.93 0.33
CA ARG A 153 8.14 8.86 -0.39
C ARG A 153 9.16 9.52 0.53
N LEU A 154 8.71 9.95 1.73
CA LEU A 154 9.60 10.55 2.73
C LEU A 154 10.69 9.57 3.16
N VAL A 155 10.31 8.33 3.50
CA VAL A 155 11.23 7.29 3.93
C VAL A 155 12.25 6.97 2.82
N PHE A 156 11.82 6.87 1.56
CA PHE A 156 12.72 6.68 0.43
C PHE A 156 13.72 7.82 0.28
N ASN A 157 13.25 9.07 0.34
CA ASN A 157 14.12 10.24 0.22
C ASN A 157 15.16 10.29 1.34
N VAL A 158 14.75 10.09 2.59
CA VAL A 158 15.65 10.06 3.75
C VAL A 158 16.72 8.95 3.59
N LEU A 159 16.33 7.75 3.17
CA LEU A 159 17.27 6.64 2.97
C LEU A 159 18.24 6.89 1.81
N LEU A 160 17.81 7.57 0.76
CA LEU A 160 18.67 7.98 -0.35
C LEU A 160 19.66 9.06 0.07
N GLU A 161 19.23 10.06 0.84
CA GLU A 161 20.09 11.13 1.37
C GLU A 161 21.14 10.59 2.34
N LEU A 162 20.75 9.69 3.23
CA LEU A 162 21.64 9.01 4.18
C LEU A 162 22.61 8.02 3.47
N LYS A 163 22.55 7.89 2.14
CA LYS A 163 23.35 6.95 1.34
C LYS A 163 23.24 5.48 1.79
N LEU A 164 22.24 5.14 2.59
CA LEU A 164 21.98 3.77 3.04
C LEU A 164 21.50 2.86 1.90
N MET A 165 20.98 3.45 0.80
CA MET A 165 20.54 2.74 -0.39
C MET A 165 21.35 3.14 -1.63
N LYS A 166 22.62 2.70 -1.70
CA LYS A 166 23.45 2.89 -2.91
C LYS A 166 22.98 2.05 -4.10
N LYS A 167 22.35 0.90 -3.87
CA LYS A 167 21.74 0.03 -4.89
C LYS A 167 20.43 -0.56 -4.34
N ILE A 168 19.36 -0.38 -5.07
CA ILE A 168 18.08 -1.03 -4.78
C ILE A 168 18.19 -2.49 -5.27
N ARG A 169 18.23 -3.46 -4.32
CA ARG A 169 18.15 -4.89 -4.64
C ARG A 169 16.71 -5.36 -4.43
N MET A 170 16.15 -5.91 -5.49
CA MET A 170 14.87 -6.63 -5.48
C MET A 170 15.11 -7.97 -6.17
N LEU A 171 14.31 -8.99 -5.84
CA LEU A 171 14.36 -10.26 -6.57
C LEU A 171 14.12 -10.01 -8.06
N PRO A 172 14.92 -10.61 -8.97
CA PRO A 172 14.66 -10.50 -10.39
C PRO A 172 13.29 -11.11 -10.65
N SER A 173 12.35 -10.34 -11.23
CA SER A 173 11.12 -10.93 -11.73
C SER A 173 11.49 -11.84 -12.90
N SER A 174 10.86 -13.00 -12.96
CA SER A 174 11.02 -14.00 -14.03
C SER A 174 10.48 -13.56 -15.40
N VAL A 175 10.05 -12.32 -15.54
CA VAL A 175 9.68 -11.76 -16.84
C VAL A 175 10.97 -11.42 -17.57
N PRO A 176 11.29 -12.13 -18.70
CA PRO A 176 12.43 -11.76 -19.52
C PRO A 176 12.26 -10.31 -19.93
N ALA A 177 13.37 -9.52 -19.88
CA ALA A 177 13.40 -8.22 -20.52
C ALA A 177 12.87 -8.43 -21.93
N VAL A 178 11.81 -7.71 -22.30
CA VAL A 178 11.37 -7.67 -23.69
C VAL A 178 12.58 -7.13 -24.43
N GLU A 179 13.29 -8.06 -25.06
CA GLU A 179 14.45 -7.79 -25.87
C GLU A 179 14.02 -6.77 -26.92
N ARG A 180 14.76 -5.72 -27.02
CA ARG A 180 14.53 -4.58 -27.91
C ARG A 180 14.36 -5.05 -29.35
N ALA A 181 13.16 -5.47 -29.70
CA ALA A 181 12.75 -5.77 -31.05
C ALA A 181 12.07 -4.54 -31.67
N PHE A 182 12.78 -3.40 -31.68
CA PHE A 182 12.48 -2.29 -32.56
C PHE A 182 13.78 -1.50 -32.80
N GLU A 183 14.66 -2.07 -33.59
CA GLU A 183 15.55 -1.24 -34.42
C GLU A 183 14.74 -0.88 -35.68
N PRO A 184 14.35 0.37 -35.89
CA PRO A 184 13.91 0.81 -37.19
C PRO A 184 15.17 0.85 -38.03
N GLY A 185 15.28 -0.08 -38.99
CA GLY A 185 16.28 -0.02 -40.03
C GLY A 185 16.25 1.33 -40.70
N ILE A 186 17.31 2.08 -40.53
CA ILE A 186 17.61 3.27 -41.31
C ILE A 186 18.18 2.79 -42.65
N ASN A 187 17.40 2.98 -43.69
CA ASN A 187 17.93 3.18 -45.05
C ASN A 187 17.52 4.58 -45.48
#